data_1569b8d4a55a08435122c7cd18282948
#
_entry.id   1569b8d4a55a08435122c7cd18282948
#
_cell.length_a   1.000
_cell.length_b   1.000
_cell.length_c   1.000
_cell.angle_alpha   90.00
_cell.angle_beta   90.00
_cell.angle_gamma   90.00
#
_symmetry.space_group_name_H-M   'P 1'
#
loop_
_entity.id
_entity.type
_entity.pdbx_description
1 polymer ?
#
loop_
_entity_poly.entity_id
_entity_poly.type
_entity_poly.pdbx_seq_one_letter_code
_entity_poly.pdbx_strand_id
1 'polypeptide(L)'
;MPEGSPSVLIIRLDAIGDALALTPLLAAFARRSIAADVVLRRTNAGIFSSRAAREIVLADFDLRSNAARNLAAIADLGGRLRARAYSHVLVATEDAGGYRLAAATRAPVRIGFADPWGKPFKALWSRRSLTQTIYRSAGLDPRAPHECEVLFALGRVLIGDEAPSRDAGVLRPLVLEREPACDDRIALQVTRKWERLGIAFDEVVALVRRVAAIGTPHLLASSTEAAYARTVAEAVGLEISYFDELEPWKAAVAAAPAIVTPDSGALHVAGMIGTPVVAVFPPQRRYALQVARWSPWAAPHRIVRADAGWPARAADAAVALLS
;
A
#
# COMPACT_ATOMS: atom_id res chain seq x y z
N MET A 1 -28.92 -11.90 2.00
CA MET A 1 -27.94 -12.19 0.95
C MET A 1 -28.57 -13.16 -0.02
N PRO A 2 -28.52 -12.97 -1.33
CA PRO A 2 -28.97 -13.98 -2.25
C PRO A 2 -28.20 -15.28 -1.99
N GLU A 3 -28.91 -16.41 -1.91
CA GLU A 3 -28.31 -17.72 -1.77
C GLU A 3 -27.31 -17.94 -2.92
N GLY A 4 -26.04 -18.16 -2.60
CA GLY A 4 -24.99 -18.46 -3.57
C GLY A 4 -23.96 -17.37 -3.87
N SER A 5 -24.05 -16.14 -3.29
CA SER A 5 -22.99 -15.14 -3.47
C SER A 5 -21.70 -15.58 -2.79
N PRO A 6 -20.52 -15.48 -3.47
CA PRO A 6 -19.25 -15.91 -2.89
C PRO A 6 -18.89 -15.08 -1.66
N SER A 7 -18.50 -15.76 -0.57
CA SER A 7 -17.91 -15.13 0.62
C SER A 7 -16.39 -15.25 0.52
N VAL A 8 -15.70 -14.11 0.50
CA VAL A 8 -14.28 -14.03 0.20
C VAL A 8 -13.51 -13.53 1.41
N LEU A 9 -12.34 -14.14 1.69
CA LEU A 9 -11.35 -13.63 2.61
C LEU A 9 -10.09 -13.25 1.81
N ILE A 10 -9.58 -12.04 2.03
CA ILE A 10 -8.29 -11.61 1.49
C ILE A 10 -7.29 -11.51 2.65
N ILE A 11 -6.12 -12.09 2.51
CA ILE A 11 -5.05 -12.03 3.52
C ILE A 11 -3.91 -11.19 2.98
N ARG A 12 -3.68 -9.98 3.56
CA ARG A 12 -2.61 -9.06 3.20
C ARG A 12 -1.89 -8.56 4.45
N LEU A 13 -0.73 -9.15 4.73
CA LEU A 13 0.01 -8.93 5.97
C LEU A 13 1.27 -8.06 5.80
N ASP A 14 1.41 -7.39 4.67
CA ASP A 14 2.58 -6.57 4.31
C ASP A 14 2.42 -5.11 4.78
N ALA A 15 3.23 -4.17 4.28
CA ALA A 15 3.20 -2.77 4.69
C ALA A 15 1.98 -2.00 4.12
N ILE A 16 1.83 -0.74 4.52
CA ILE A 16 0.71 0.15 4.12
C ILE A 16 0.56 0.23 2.59
N GLY A 17 1.66 0.51 1.86
CA GLY A 17 1.62 0.60 0.41
C GLY A 17 1.20 -0.71 -0.26
N ASP A 18 1.68 -1.81 0.29
CA ASP A 18 1.30 -3.16 -0.14
C ASP A 18 -0.19 -3.43 0.08
N ALA A 19 -0.76 -3.00 1.21
CA ALA A 19 -2.19 -3.15 1.50
C ALA A 19 -3.03 -2.36 0.50
N LEU A 20 -2.66 -1.12 0.22
CA LEU A 20 -3.37 -0.25 -0.72
C LEU A 20 -3.42 -0.80 -2.15
N ALA A 21 -2.46 -1.62 -2.56
CA ALA A 21 -2.50 -2.26 -3.86
C ALA A 21 -3.70 -3.24 -4.05
N LEU A 22 -4.42 -3.57 -2.97
CA LEU A 22 -5.69 -4.30 -3.04
C LEU A 22 -6.88 -3.43 -3.48
N THR A 23 -6.79 -2.10 -3.40
CA THR A 23 -7.93 -1.19 -3.60
C THR A 23 -8.67 -1.45 -4.93
N PRO A 24 -7.99 -1.64 -6.08
CA PRO A 24 -8.70 -1.96 -7.33
C PRO A 24 -9.46 -3.29 -7.30
N LEU A 25 -8.95 -4.30 -6.60
CA LEU A 25 -9.64 -5.58 -6.43
C LEU A 25 -10.87 -5.43 -5.54
N LEU A 26 -10.76 -4.69 -4.45
CA LEU A 26 -11.89 -4.38 -3.56
C LEU A 26 -12.97 -3.58 -4.29
N ALA A 27 -12.59 -2.64 -5.15
CA ALA A 27 -13.51 -1.90 -6.02
C ALA A 27 -14.26 -2.83 -6.99
N ALA A 28 -13.58 -3.79 -7.60
CA ALA A 28 -14.21 -4.76 -8.48
C ALA A 28 -15.19 -5.67 -7.71
N PHE A 29 -14.84 -6.09 -6.51
CA PHE A 29 -15.74 -6.88 -5.65
C PHE A 29 -16.98 -6.08 -5.25
N ALA A 30 -16.81 -4.81 -4.83
CA ALA A 30 -17.93 -3.94 -4.49
C ALA A 30 -18.92 -3.77 -5.65
N ARG A 31 -18.41 -3.51 -6.88
CA ARG A 31 -19.27 -3.41 -8.08
C ARG A 31 -20.08 -4.67 -8.38
N ARG A 32 -19.54 -5.83 -8.01
CA ARG A 32 -20.20 -7.15 -8.22
C ARG A 32 -20.97 -7.65 -6.99
N SER A 33 -21.08 -6.83 -5.95
CA SER A 33 -21.73 -7.21 -4.68
C SER A 33 -21.10 -8.47 -4.05
N ILE A 34 -19.80 -8.68 -4.28
CA ILE A 34 -19.03 -9.76 -3.66
C ILE A 34 -18.59 -9.30 -2.27
N ALA A 35 -19.10 -9.99 -1.24
CA ALA A 35 -18.73 -9.68 0.14
C ALA A 35 -17.31 -10.18 0.45
N ALA A 36 -16.39 -9.27 0.74
CA ALA A 36 -15.01 -9.58 1.11
C ALA A 36 -14.69 -9.10 2.52
N ASP A 37 -14.02 -9.95 3.30
CA ASP A 37 -13.31 -9.58 4.51
C ASP A 37 -11.80 -9.48 4.21
N VAL A 38 -11.10 -8.60 4.90
CA VAL A 38 -9.66 -8.41 4.69
C VAL A 38 -8.91 -8.59 6.00
N VAL A 39 -7.93 -9.48 6.03
CA VAL A 39 -7.00 -9.61 7.15
C VAL A 39 -5.80 -8.70 6.91
N LEU A 40 -5.57 -7.77 7.81
CA LEU A 40 -4.45 -6.83 7.80
C LEU A 40 -3.60 -6.98 9.06
N ARG A 41 -2.36 -6.48 9.01
CA ARG A 41 -1.58 -6.22 10.23
C ARG A 41 -2.23 -5.11 11.04
N ARG A 42 -2.07 -5.14 12.35
CA ARG A 42 -2.52 -4.07 13.25
C ARG A 42 -1.96 -2.69 12.88
N THR A 43 -0.73 -2.63 12.39
CA THR A 43 -0.10 -1.38 11.91
C THR A 43 -0.77 -0.76 10.69
N ASN A 44 -1.63 -1.50 10.00
CA ASN A 44 -2.39 -1.03 8.83
C ASN A 44 -3.87 -0.78 9.19
N ALA A 45 -4.22 -0.80 10.49
CA ALA A 45 -5.58 -0.46 10.92
C ALA A 45 -5.94 0.96 10.44
N GLY A 46 -7.12 1.12 9.83
CA GLY A 46 -7.56 2.40 9.28
C GLY A 46 -7.00 2.79 7.92
N ILE A 47 -6.23 1.90 7.23
CA ILE A 47 -5.76 2.23 5.87
C ILE A 47 -6.90 2.22 4.83
N PHE A 48 -7.89 1.38 5.02
CA PHE A 48 -9.12 1.35 4.24
C PHE A 48 -10.26 2.02 5.00
N SER A 49 -11.20 2.58 4.27
CA SER A 49 -12.48 3.02 4.82
C SER A 49 -13.40 1.83 5.14
N SER A 50 -14.46 2.09 5.87
CA SER A 50 -15.52 1.13 6.17
C SER A 50 -16.26 0.60 4.92
N ARG A 51 -16.10 1.29 3.77
CA ARG A 51 -16.72 0.91 2.48
C ARG A 51 -15.88 -0.11 1.70
N ALA A 52 -14.59 -0.30 2.06
CA ALA A 52 -13.67 -1.12 1.28
C ALA A 52 -13.93 -2.62 1.40
N ALA A 53 -14.39 -3.06 2.57
CA ALA A 53 -14.63 -4.46 2.86
C ALA A 53 -15.81 -4.59 3.83
N ARG A 54 -16.41 -5.79 3.87
CA ARG A 54 -17.44 -6.10 4.85
C ARG A 54 -16.88 -6.01 6.28
N GLU A 55 -15.65 -6.50 6.48
CA GLU A 55 -14.93 -6.42 7.75
C GLU A 55 -13.42 -6.38 7.53
N ILE A 56 -12.73 -5.58 8.33
CA ILE A 56 -11.28 -5.58 8.45
C ILE A 56 -10.91 -6.35 9.73
N VAL A 57 -10.25 -7.49 9.56
CA VAL A 57 -9.76 -8.33 10.64
C VAL A 57 -8.29 -8.03 10.89
N LEU A 58 -7.94 -7.65 12.12
CA LEU A 58 -6.56 -7.34 12.46
C LEU A 58 -5.83 -8.60 12.97
N ALA A 59 -4.72 -8.94 12.30
CA ALA A 59 -3.81 -9.98 12.72
C ALA A 59 -2.80 -9.42 13.73
N ASP A 60 -2.65 -10.11 14.84
CA ASP A 60 -1.78 -9.74 15.95
C ASP A 60 -0.66 -10.78 16.13
N PHE A 61 0.14 -10.98 15.10
CA PHE A 61 1.31 -11.85 15.13
C PHE A 61 2.45 -11.30 14.28
N ASP A 62 3.68 -11.61 14.68
CA ASP A 62 4.87 -11.21 13.97
C ASP A 62 5.08 -12.11 12.73
N LEU A 63 5.12 -11.49 11.55
CA LEU A 63 5.23 -12.18 10.27
C LEU A 63 6.52 -12.98 10.09
N ARG A 64 7.61 -12.51 10.67
CA ARG A 64 8.96 -13.06 10.44
C ARG A 64 9.36 -14.13 11.45
N SER A 65 8.56 -14.33 12.48
CA SER A 65 8.87 -15.27 13.56
C SER A 65 8.14 -16.59 13.37
N ASN A 66 8.89 -17.71 13.46
CA ASN A 66 8.34 -19.07 13.56
C ASN A 66 8.10 -19.47 15.02
N ALA A 67 8.10 -18.52 15.96
CA ALA A 67 7.91 -18.83 17.39
C ALA A 67 6.57 -19.55 17.62
N ALA A 68 6.53 -20.41 18.61
CA ALA A 68 5.33 -21.17 18.98
C ALA A 68 4.11 -20.26 19.25
N ARG A 69 4.37 -19.05 19.83
CA ARG A 69 3.34 -18.03 20.04
C ARG A 69 2.64 -17.61 18.74
N ASN A 70 3.39 -17.43 17.65
CA ASN A 70 2.79 -17.05 16.36
C ASN A 70 1.98 -18.19 15.77
N LEU A 71 2.41 -19.43 15.90
CA LEU A 71 1.64 -20.58 15.44
C LEU A 71 0.31 -20.70 16.20
N ALA A 72 0.31 -20.47 17.50
CA ALA A 72 -0.91 -20.44 18.32
C ALA A 72 -1.86 -19.30 17.90
N ALA A 73 -1.35 -18.08 17.72
CA ALA A 73 -2.14 -16.93 17.27
C ALA A 73 -2.72 -17.15 15.86
N ILE A 74 -1.97 -17.74 14.94
CA ILE A 74 -2.43 -18.10 13.61
C ILE A 74 -3.53 -19.17 13.67
N ALA A 75 -3.38 -20.18 14.54
CA ALA A 75 -4.37 -21.24 14.71
C ALA A 75 -5.68 -20.70 15.32
N ASP A 76 -5.59 -19.84 16.33
CA ASP A 76 -6.73 -19.17 16.97
C ASP A 76 -7.50 -18.31 15.95
N LEU A 77 -6.81 -17.38 15.27
CA LEU A 77 -7.42 -16.55 14.24
C LEU A 77 -8.01 -17.41 13.10
N GLY A 78 -7.30 -18.43 12.68
CA GLY A 78 -7.77 -19.36 11.65
C GLY A 78 -9.03 -20.12 12.06
N GLY A 79 -9.13 -20.52 13.33
CA GLY A 79 -10.35 -21.13 13.90
C GLY A 79 -11.57 -20.20 13.87
N ARG A 80 -11.38 -18.95 14.28
CA ARG A 80 -12.43 -17.90 14.20
C ARG A 80 -12.87 -17.61 12.76
N LEU A 81 -11.92 -17.52 11.84
CA LEU A 81 -12.20 -17.28 10.42
C LEU A 81 -12.87 -18.49 9.76
N ARG A 82 -12.52 -19.71 10.17
CA ARG A 82 -13.15 -20.93 9.68
C ARG A 82 -14.67 -20.96 9.96
N ALA A 83 -15.10 -20.47 11.10
CA ALA A 83 -16.52 -20.42 11.49
C ALA A 83 -17.37 -19.54 10.51
N ARG A 84 -16.72 -18.67 9.74
CA ARG A 84 -17.38 -17.81 8.74
C ARG A 84 -17.63 -18.50 7.40
N ALA A 85 -17.15 -19.73 7.20
CA ALA A 85 -17.39 -20.57 6.03
C ALA A 85 -17.12 -19.86 4.69
N TYR A 86 -15.94 -19.22 4.54
CA TYR A 86 -15.56 -18.60 3.28
C TYR A 86 -15.51 -19.60 2.14
N SER A 87 -16.06 -19.25 0.99
CA SER A 87 -15.93 -20.03 -0.24
C SER A 87 -14.54 -19.88 -0.88
N HIS A 88 -13.92 -18.68 -0.74
CA HIS A 88 -12.64 -18.33 -1.34
C HIS A 88 -11.74 -17.62 -0.34
N VAL A 89 -10.46 -17.98 -0.35
CA VAL A 89 -9.40 -17.25 0.37
C VAL A 89 -8.31 -16.83 -0.62
N LEU A 90 -8.07 -15.53 -0.72
CA LEU A 90 -7.04 -14.95 -1.58
C LEU A 90 -5.83 -14.57 -0.71
N VAL A 91 -4.71 -15.25 -0.91
CA VAL A 91 -3.45 -15.00 -0.17
C VAL A 91 -2.63 -13.98 -0.95
N ALA A 92 -2.84 -12.71 -0.62
CA ALA A 92 -2.20 -11.56 -1.26
C ALA A 92 -0.84 -11.20 -0.65
N THR A 93 -0.29 -12.04 0.21
CA THR A 93 1.03 -11.89 0.84
C THR A 93 1.95 -13.04 0.46
N GLU A 94 3.26 -12.81 0.53
CA GLU A 94 4.26 -13.88 0.42
C GLU A 94 4.76 -14.41 1.77
N ASP A 95 4.21 -13.93 2.87
CA ASP A 95 4.58 -14.37 4.22
C ASP A 95 4.01 -15.76 4.55
N ALA A 96 4.83 -16.59 5.20
CA ALA A 96 4.45 -17.95 5.58
C ALA A 96 3.24 -17.99 6.55
N GLY A 97 3.08 -16.96 7.39
CA GLY A 97 1.92 -16.83 8.29
C GLY A 97 0.61 -16.70 7.51
N GLY A 98 0.62 -15.94 6.40
CA GLY A 98 -0.56 -15.81 5.53
C GLY A 98 -0.99 -17.13 4.89
N TYR A 99 -0.03 -17.93 4.42
CA TYR A 99 -0.32 -19.25 3.86
C TYR A 99 -0.87 -20.23 4.92
N ARG A 100 -0.29 -20.21 6.13
CA ARG A 100 -0.78 -21.02 7.26
C ARG A 100 -2.18 -20.59 7.69
N LEU A 101 -2.43 -19.29 7.76
CA LEU A 101 -3.75 -18.76 8.09
C LEU A 101 -4.79 -19.20 7.05
N ALA A 102 -4.47 -19.12 5.75
CA ALA A 102 -5.34 -19.60 4.70
C ALA A 102 -5.67 -21.09 4.84
N ALA A 103 -4.67 -21.93 5.14
CA ALA A 103 -4.89 -23.36 5.38
C ALA A 103 -5.80 -23.61 6.60
N ALA A 104 -5.63 -22.83 7.68
CA ALA A 104 -6.42 -22.96 8.91
C ALA A 104 -7.91 -22.61 8.72
N THR A 105 -8.25 -21.77 7.76
CA THR A 105 -9.67 -21.44 7.42
C THR A 105 -10.43 -22.64 6.85
N ARG A 106 -9.73 -23.61 6.26
CA ARG A 106 -10.32 -24.75 5.53
C ARG A 106 -11.26 -24.36 4.39
N ALA A 107 -11.17 -23.16 3.85
CA ALA A 107 -11.94 -22.75 2.68
C ALA A 107 -11.64 -23.70 1.49
N PRO A 108 -12.65 -24.08 0.68
CA PRO A 108 -12.47 -25.01 -0.43
C PRO A 108 -11.56 -24.45 -1.51
N VAL A 109 -11.60 -23.14 -1.77
CA VAL A 109 -10.74 -22.48 -2.74
C VAL A 109 -9.77 -21.54 -2.02
N ARG A 110 -8.46 -21.78 -2.17
CA ARG A 110 -7.40 -20.97 -1.57
C ARG A 110 -6.37 -20.66 -2.65
N ILE A 111 -6.32 -19.39 -3.07
CA ILE A 111 -5.52 -18.90 -4.19
C ILE A 111 -4.39 -18.04 -3.66
N GLY A 112 -3.19 -18.20 -4.17
CA GLY A 112 -2.04 -17.37 -3.80
C GLY A 112 -0.94 -17.46 -4.85
N PHE A 113 0.18 -16.78 -4.58
CA PHE A 113 1.29 -16.70 -5.52
C PHE A 113 2.28 -17.86 -5.37
N ALA A 114 2.81 -18.33 -6.50
CA ALA A 114 3.95 -19.22 -6.55
C ALA A 114 4.91 -18.81 -7.67
N ASP A 115 6.20 -18.99 -7.40
CA ASP A 115 7.27 -18.88 -8.39
C ASP A 115 8.06 -20.19 -8.39
N PRO A 116 7.65 -21.18 -9.20
CA PRO A 116 8.31 -22.48 -9.23
C PRO A 116 9.74 -22.42 -9.80
N TRP A 117 10.07 -21.40 -10.57
CA TRP A 117 11.38 -21.21 -11.18
C TRP A 117 12.35 -20.43 -10.30
N GLY A 118 11.89 -19.32 -9.72
CA GLY A 118 12.72 -18.47 -8.88
C GLY A 118 12.78 -18.91 -7.41
N LYS A 119 11.73 -19.57 -6.91
CA LYS A 119 11.58 -20.01 -5.51
C LYS A 119 10.97 -21.42 -5.41
N PRO A 120 11.61 -22.48 -5.95
CA PRO A 120 11.01 -23.82 -6.10
C PRO A 120 10.58 -24.44 -4.74
N PHE A 121 11.39 -24.32 -3.70
CA PHE A 121 11.05 -24.84 -2.37
C PHE A 121 9.83 -24.14 -1.75
N LYS A 122 9.73 -22.82 -1.92
CA LYS A 122 8.56 -22.07 -1.45
C LYS A 122 7.32 -22.45 -2.26
N ALA A 123 7.44 -22.61 -3.58
CA ALA A 123 6.34 -23.03 -4.44
C ALA A 123 5.82 -24.41 -4.06
N LEU A 124 6.72 -25.36 -3.77
CA LEU A 124 6.33 -26.70 -3.31
C LEU A 124 5.65 -26.65 -1.93
N TRP A 125 6.21 -25.87 -1.01
CA TRP A 125 5.64 -25.72 0.33
C TRP A 125 4.28 -25.05 0.31
N SER A 126 4.08 -24.00 -0.51
CA SER A 126 2.81 -23.26 -0.61
C SER A 126 1.65 -24.14 -1.10
N ARG A 127 1.92 -25.16 -1.91
CA ARG A 127 0.90 -26.13 -2.37
C ARG A 127 0.20 -26.89 -1.24
N ARG A 128 0.81 -26.96 -0.06
CA ARG A 128 0.16 -27.56 1.14
C ARG A 128 -0.93 -26.66 1.72
N SER A 129 -0.86 -25.37 1.46
CA SER A 129 -1.79 -24.36 1.99
C SER A 129 -2.77 -23.86 0.93
N LEU A 130 -2.39 -23.90 -0.35
CA LEU A 130 -3.17 -23.39 -1.46
C LEU A 130 -3.79 -24.52 -2.28
N THR A 131 -4.97 -24.28 -2.83
CA THR A 131 -5.61 -25.17 -3.82
C THR A 131 -5.31 -24.74 -5.25
N GLN A 132 -5.00 -23.46 -5.46
CA GLN A 132 -4.63 -22.88 -6.74
C GLN A 132 -3.48 -21.91 -6.58
N THR A 133 -2.62 -21.81 -7.59
CA THR A 133 -1.50 -20.84 -7.58
C THR A 133 -1.51 -20.00 -8.84
N ILE A 134 -1.19 -18.72 -8.68
CA ILE A 134 -0.94 -17.78 -9.76
C ILE A 134 0.56 -17.54 -9.83
N TYR A 135 1.12 -17.58 -11.04
CA TYR A 135 2.53 -17.31 -11.25
C TYR A 135 2.84 -15.83 -10.93
N ARG A 136 3.84 -15.62 -10.07
CA ARG A 136 4.43 -14.32 -9.79
C ARG A 136 5.93 -14.44 -9.84
N SER A 137 6.55 -13.90 -10.88
CA SER A 137 8.01 -13.90 -11.00
C SER A 137 8.67 -13.13 -9.86
N ALA A 138 9.69 -13.75 -9.26
CA ALA A 138 10.65 -13.07 -8.38
C ALA A 138 11.72 -12.30 -9.17
N GLY A 139 11.67 -12.36 -10.49
CA GLY A 139 12.67 -11.81 -11.41
C GLY A 139 12.79 -10.29 -11.37
N LEU A 140 13.79 -9.79 -12.10
CA LEU A 140 14.17 -8.39 -12.18
C LEU A 140 13.66 -7.71 -13.47
N ASP A 141 12.67 -8.30 -14.14
CA ASP A 141 12.14 -7.78 -15.39
C ASP A 141 11.49 -6.40 -15.15
N PRO A 142 11.98 -5.31 -15.76
CA PRO A 142 11.39 -3.99 -15.66
C PRO A 142 9.99 -3.90 -16.32
N ARG A 143 9.60 -4.92 -17.11
CA ARG A 143 8.24 -5.07 -17.66
C ARG A 143 7.30 -5.79 -16.69
N ALA A 144 7.74 -6.05 -15.46
CA ALA A 144 6.87 -6.65 -14.44
C ALA A 144 5.61 -5.79 -14.26
N PRO A 145 4.43 -6.40 -14.15
CA PRO A 145 3.19 -5.68 -13.95
C PRO A 145 3.22 -4.91 -12.63
N HIS A 146 2.44 -3.84 -12.57
CA HIS A 146 2.22 -3.08 -11.34
C HIS A 146 1.64 -3.96 -10.24
N GLU A 147 1.98 -3.69 -8.97
CA GLU A 147 1.52 -4.54 -7.86
C GLU A 147 -0.01 -4.61 -7.78
N CYS A 148 -0.73 -3.55 -8.13
CA CYS A 148 -2.20 -3.58 -8.24
C CYS A 148 -2.69 -4.63 -9.25
N GLU A 149 -2.04 -4.74 -10.40
CA GLU A 149 -2.38 -5.74 -11.43
C GLU A 149 -2.08 -7.17 -10.96
N VAL A 150 -0.95 -7.32 -10.25
CA VAL A 150 -0.57 -8.60 -9.65
C VAL A 150 -1.61 -9.06 -8.63
N LEU A 151 -2.03 -8.18 -7.71
CA LEU A 151 -3.03 -8.52 -6.70
C LEU A 151 -4.42 -8.70 -7.29
N PHE A 152 -4.76 -7.90 -8.30
CA PHE A 152 -6.04 -8.01 -9.01
C PHE A 152 -6.23 -9.38 -9.66
N ALA A 153 -5.15 -9.97 -10.17
CA ALA A 153 -5.18 -11.30 -10.77
C ALA A 153 -5.63 -12.41 -9.80
N LEU A 154 -5.46 -12.23 -8.47
CA LEU A 154 -5.97 -13.18 -7.48
C LEU A 154 -7.49 -13.33 -7.52
N GLY A 155 -8.20 -12.27 -7.90
CA GLY A 155 -9.66 -12.25 -7.96
C GLY A 155 -10.27 -12.74 -9.28
N ARG A 156 -9.46 -13.03 -10.31
CA ARG A 156 -9.97 -13.36 -11.66
C ARG A 156 -10.99 -14.50 -11.69
N VAL A 157 -10.85 -15.47 -10.82
CA VAL A 157 -11.82 -16.58 -10.70
C VAL A 157 -13.23 -16.10 -10.35
N LEU A 158 -13.35 -14.92 -9.73
CA LEU A 158 -14.61 -14.31 -9.27
C LEU A 158 -15.08 -13.17 -10.17
N ILE A 159 -14.15 -12.44 -10.81
CA ILE A 159 -14.42 -11.22 -11.58
C ILE A 159 -14.18 -11.37 -13.08
N GLY A 160 -13.60 -12.49 -13.52
CA GLY A 160 -13.25 -12.72 -14.93
C GLY A 160 -12.04 -11.87 -15.38
N ASP A 161 -11.97 -11.57 -16.68
CA ASP A 161 -10.86 -10.85 -17.31
C ASP A 161 -11.01 -9.32 -17.28
N GLU A 162 -11.69 -8.80 -16.26
CA GLU A 162 -11.81 -7.36 -16.03
C GLU A 162 -10.43 -6.73 -15.73
N ALA A 163 -10.23 -5.49 -16.18
CA ALA A 163 -9.04 -4.73 -15.85
C ALA A 163 -9.20 -3.97 -14.51
N PRO A 164 -8.11 -3.81 -13.72
CA PRO A 164 -8.17 -3.02 -12.50
C PRO A 164 -8.43 -1.54 -12.81
N SER A 165 -9.36 -0.93 -12.06
CA SER A 165 -9.70 0.49 -12.22
C SER A 165 -8.49 1.38 -11.91
N ARG A 166 -8.29 2.41 -12.75
CA ARG A 166 -7.37 3.55 -12.51
C ARG A 166 -8.13 4.85 -12.27
N ASP A 167 -9.43 4.77 -12.05
CA ASP A 167 -10.27 5.92 -11.74
C ASP A 167 -10.20 6.23 -10.24
N ALA A 168 -9.57 7.35 -9.90
CA ALA A 168 -9.47 7.82 -8.52
C ALA A 168 -10.87 8.04 -7.89
N GLY A 169 -11.88 8.44 -8.65
CA GLY A 169 -13.25 8.60 -8.17
C GLY A 169 -13.85 7.29 -7.67
N VAL A 170 -13.45 6.17 -8.25
CA VAL A 170 -13.86 4.81 -7.84
C VAL A 170 -13.06 4.32 -6.61
N LEU A 171 -11.77 4.64 -6.54
CA LEU A 171 -10.86 4.10 -5.52
C LEU A 171 -10.84 4.92 -4.23
N ARG A 172 -10.92 6.24 -4.33
CA ARG A 172 -10.86 7.20 -3.21
C ARG A 172 -11.84 6.88 -2.06
N PRO A 173 -13.12 6.57 -2.32
CA PRO A 173 -14.07 6.22 -1.26
C PRO A 173 -13.71 4.96 -0.46
N LEU A 174 -12.88 4.07 -1.02
CA LEU A 174 -12.42 2.85 -0.34
C LEU A 174 -11.21 3.12 0.58
N VAL A 175 -10.57 4.28 0.45
CA VAL A 175 -9.41 4.68 1.24
C VAL A 175 -9.78 5.73 2.28
N LEU A 176 -10.61 6.70 1.93
CA LEU A 176 -11.04 7.79 2.81
C LEU A 176 -12.44 7.56 3.37
N GLU A 177 -12.60 7.73 4.67
CA GLU A 177 -13.94 7.72 5.31
C GLU A 177 -14.76 8.96 4.94
N ARG A 178 -14.10 10.11 4.86
CA ARG A 178 -14.71 11.42 4.58
C ARG A 178 -13.83 12.24 3.66
N GLU A 179 -14.46 13.06 2.83
CA GLU A 179 -13.73 14.05 2.04
C GLU A 179 -13.26 15.18 2.96
N PRO A 180 -11.96 15.50 2.99
CA PRO A 180 -11.44 16.64 3.73
C PRO A 180 -11.76 17.96 3.02
N ALA A 181 -11.74 19.06 3.76
CA ALA A 181 -11.68 20.38 3.15
C ALA A 181 -10.35 20.54 2.38
N CYS A 182 -10.40 21.26 1.26
CA CYS A 182 -9.18 21.53 0.47
C CYS A 182 -8.20 22.39 1.28
N ASP A 183 -6.92 22.08 1.12
CA ASP A 183 -5.77 22.83 1.62
C ASP A 183 -5.03 23.42 0.41
N ASP A 184 -4.47 24.60 0.51
CA ASP A 184 -3.67 25.23 -0.54
C ASP A 184 -2.16 24.92 -0.40
N ARG A 185 -1.79 24.25 0.68
CA ARG A 185 -0.41 23.91 1.00
C ARG A 185 0.05 22.64 0.31
N ILE A 186 1.28 22.68 -0.22
CA ILE A 186 1.93 21.51 -0.83
C ILE A 186 2.39 20.57 0.28
N ALA A 187 1.85 19.36 0.33
CA ALA A 187 2.24 18.36 1.31
C ALA A 187 3.65 17.82 1.04
N LEU A 188 4.44 17.66 2.11
CA LEU A 188 5.74 16.98 2.09
C LEU A 188 5.77 15.90 3.16
N GLN A 189 5.97 14.65 2.75
CA GLN A 189 6.13 13.55 3.70
C GLN A 189 7.54 13.55 4.29
N VAL A 190 7.67 13.95 5.55
CA VAL A 190 8.93 13.90 6.33
C VAL A 190 8.99 12.56 7.06
N THR A 191 9.96 11.73 6.69
CA THR A 191 10.08 10.36 7.21
C THR A 191 11.54 9.90 7.16
N ARG A 192 11.97 9.07 8.10
CA ARG A 192 13.27 8.39 8.06
C ARG A 192 13.43 7.43 6.88
N LYS A 193 12.37 7.22 6.09
CA LYS A 193 12.47 6.49 4.84
C LYS A 193 13.46 7.15 3.88
N TRP A 194 13.61 8.48 3.91
CA TRP A 194 14.62 9.21 3.15
C TRP A 194 16.02 8.67 3.41
N GLU A 195 16.44 8.61 4.68
CA GLU A 195 17.76 8.07 5.09
C GLU A 195 17.90 6.60 4.68
N ARG A 196 16.86 5.76 4.89
CA ARG A 196 16.88 4.34 4.52
C ARG A 196 17.03 4.12 3.02
N LEU A 197 16.64 5.09 2.21
CA LEU A 197 16.80 5.09 0.76
C LEU A 197 18.14 5.69 0.31
N GLY A 198 19.01 6.10 1.26
CA GLY A 198 20.33 6.69 0.99
C GLY A 198 20.28 8.15 0.58
N ILE A 199 19.18 8.85 0.86
CA ILE A 199 19.01 10.29 0.62
C ILE A 199 19.50 11.05 1.86
N ALA A 200 20.43 11.98 1.67
CA ALA A 200 21.05 12.73 2.76
C ALA A 200 20.06 13.73 3.40
N PHE A 201 20.23 14.00 4.69
CA PHE A 201 19.44 14.96 5.43
C PHE A 201 19.43 16.35 4.75
N ASP A 202 20.59 16.86 4.34
CA ASP A 202 20.73 18.17 3.71
C ASP A 202 19.98 18.26 2.37
N GLU A 203 19.84 17.15 1.66
CA GLU A 203 19.06 17.08 0.42
C GLU A 203 17.55 17.19 0.72
N VAL A 204 17.07 16.58 1.81
CA VAL A 204 15.67 16.72 2.26
C VAL A 204 15.40 18.17 2.70
N VAL A 205 16.31 18.79 3.44
CA VAL A 205 16.23 20.22 3.82
C VAL A 205 16.22 21.11 2.57
N ALA A 206 17.08 20.82 1.59
CA ALA A 206 17.11 21.56 0.32
C ALA A 206 15.79 21.41 -0.47
N LEU A 207 15.19 20.21 -0.48
CA LEU A 207 13.86 19.98 -1.08
C LEU A 207 12.82 20.88 -0.42
N VAL A 208 12.71 20.85 0.92
CA VAL A 208 11.70 21.65 1.65
C VAL A 208 11.84 23.14 1.35
N ARG A 209 13.08 23.66 1.37
CA ARG A 209 13.37 25.07 1.03
C ARG A 209 12.96 25.43 -0.40
N ARG A 210 13.16 24.53 -1.34
CA ARG A 210 12.74 24.74 -2.74
C ARG A 210 11.23 24.74 -2.90
N VAL A 211 10.53 23.83 -2.20
CA VAL A 211 9.06 23.84 -2.20
C VAL A 211 8.53 25.12 -1.53
N ALA A 212 9.16 25.60 -0.46
CA ALA A 212 8.81 26.87 0.18
C ALA A 212 9.02 28.11 -0.72
N ALA A 213 9.87 28.01 -1.73
CA ALA A 213 10.06 29.08 -2.71
C ALA A 213 8.98 29.11 -3.82
N ILE A 214 8.18 28.05 -3.96
CA ILE A 214 7.14 27.95 -5.00
C ILE A 214 5.72 27.92 -4.43
N GLY A 215 5.56 27.73 -3.13
CA GLY A 215 4.27 27.67 -2.45
C GLY A 215 4.44 27.44 -0.95
N THR A 216 3.34 27.31 -0.22
CA THR A 216 3.36 27.05 1.22
C THR A 216 3.51 25.55 1.48
N PRO A 217 4.60 25.05 2.10
CA PRO A 217 4.76 23.65 2.41
C PRO A 217 3.95 23.27 3.67
N HIS A 218 3.38 22.06 3.64
CA HIS A 218 2.77 21.39 4.78
C HIS A 218 3.57 20.12 5.10
N LEU A 219 4.39 20.16 6.14
CA LEU A 219 5.20 19.02 6.55
C LEU A 219 4.35 18.02 7.31
N LEU A 220 4.32 16.75 6.82
CA LEU A 220 3.57 15.65 7.41
C LEU A 220 4.52 14.59 7.94
N ALA A 221 4.33 14.14 9.19
CA ALA A 221 5.13 13.08 9.78
C ALA A 221 4.30 12.16 10.68
N SER A 222 4.76 10.92 10.86
CA SER A 222 4.27 10.05 11.94
C SER A 222 4.87 10.49 13.27
N SER A 223 4.10 10.48 14.36
CA SER A 223 4.60 10.72 15.71
C SER A 223 5.71 9.76 16.11
N THR A 224 5.74 8.54 15.55
CA THR A 224 6.82 7.57 15.79
C THR A 224 8.18 8.01 15.21
N GLU A 225 8.18 8.96 14.28
CA GLU A 225 9.38 9.53 13.65
C GLU A 225 9.63 11.00 14.08
N ALA A 226 8.97 11.45 15.16
CA ALA A 226 8.98 12.86 15.61
C ALA A 226 10.38 13.44 15.80
N ALA A 227 11.34 12.68 16.29
CA ALA A 227 12.72 13.17 16.50
C ALA A 227 13.37 13.59 15.18
N TYR A 228 13.29 12.76 14.14
CA TYR A 228 13.80 13.09 12.81
C TYR A 228 13.03 14.23 12.15
N ALA A 229 11.72 14.18 12.27
CA ALA A 229 10.84 15.17 11.64
C ALA A 229 11.06 16.56 12.23
N ARG A 230 11.28 16.66 13.55
CA ARG A 230 11.61 17.91 14.25
C ARG A 230 12.93 18.50 13.76
N THR A 231 13.99 17.69 13.60
CA THR A 231 15.27 18.20 13.08
C THR A 231 15.12 18.79 11.67
N VAL A 232 14.31 18.18 10.81
CA VAL A 232 14.01 18.76 9.49
C VAL A 232 13.27 20.08 9.61
N ALA A 233 12.21 20.14 10.43
CA ALA A 233 11.40 21.33 10.63
C ALA A 233 12.20 22.51 11.20
N GLU A 234 13.05 22.26 12.22
CA GLU A 234 13.96 23.23 12.80
C GLU A 234 14.97 23.77 11.79
N ALA A 235 15.57 22.89 10.95
CA ALA A 235 16.56 23.29 9.93
C ALA A 235 15.97 24.20 8.85
N VAL A 236 14.65 24.18 8.64
CA VAL A 236 13.96 25.02 7.65
C VAL A 236 13.11 26.13 8.28
N GLY A 237 12.93 26.16 9.60
CA GLY A 237 12.13 27.16 10.32
C GLY A 237 10.61 27.02 10.06
N LEU A 238 10.11 25.80 9.88
CA LEU A 238 8.70 25.51 9.57
C LEU A 238 8.06 24.64 10.66
N GLU A 239 6.73 24.75 10.78
CA GLU A 239 5.95 23.82 11.60
C GLU A 239 5.72 22.50 10.89
N ILE A 240 5.48 21.44 11.68
CA ILE A 240 5.20 20.10 11.19
C ILE A 240 3.97 19.51 11.88
N SER A 241 3.12 18.84 11.10
CA SER A 241 1.97 18.12 11.60
C SER A 241 2.32 16.67 11.89
N TYR A 242 2.05 16.20 13.10
CA TYR A 242 2.27 14.84 13.54
C TYR A 242 0.97 14.05 13.56
N PHE A 243 1.04 12.80 13.12
CA PHE A 243 -0.10 11.91 13.06
C PHE A 243 0.21 10.59 13.76
N ASP A 244 -0.67 10.18 14.68
CA ASP A 244 -0.67 8.89 15.36
C ASP A 244 -1.55 7.89 14.61
N GLU A 245 -2.60 8.37 13.94
CA GLU A 245 -3.59 7.59 13.24
C GLU A 245 -3.51 7.81 11.73
N LEU A 246 -3.91 6.78 10.98
CA LEU A 246 -3.87 6.83 9.51
C LEU A 246 -4.96 7.72 8.92
N GLU A 247 -6.15 7.79 9.51
CA GLU A 247 -7.26 8.56 8.92
C GLU A 247 -6.98 10.06 8.86
N PRO A 248 -6.57 10.76 9.94
CA PRO A 248 -6.19 12.17 9.86
C PRO A 248 -5.04 12.44 8.90
N TRP A 249 -4.05 11.53 8.86
CA TRP A 249 -2.93 11.63 7.93
C TRP A 249 -3.37 11.48 6.46
N LYS A 250 -4.22 10.50 6.14
CA LYS A 250 -4.78 10.33 4.79
C LYS A 250 -5.60 11.56 4.37
N ALA A 251 -6.38 12.13 5.32
CA ALA A 251 -7.13 13.35 5.08
C ALA A 251 -6.21 14.54 4.73
N ALA A 252 -5.08 14.70 5.44
CA ALA A 252 -4.10 15.74 5.13
C ALA A 252 -3.45 15.54 3.74
N VAL A 253 -3.15 14.28 3.35
CA VAL A 253 -2.69 13.97 1.99
C VAL A 253 -3.76 14.27 0.94
N ALA A 254 -5.02 13.97 1.24
CA ALA A 254 -6.14 14.17 0.33
C ALA A 254 -6.55 15.64 0.15
N ALA A 255 -6.31 16.46 1.16
CA ALA A 255 -6.61 17.90 1.16
C ALA A 255 -5.61 18.70 0.30
N ALA A 256 -4.37 18.23 0.20
CA ALA A 256 -3.29 18.95 -0.47
C ALA A 256 -3.46 18.98 -2.01
N PRO A 257 -3.11 20.07 -2.69
CA PRO A 257 -3.14 20.17 -4.14
C PRO A 257 -2.08 19.28 -4.80
N ALA A 258 -0.98 18.98 -4.10
CA ALA A 258 0.04 18.02 -4.48
C ALA A 258 0.83 17.54 -3.26
N ILE A 259 1.46 16.37 -3.36
CA ILE A 259 2.39 15.85 -2.35
C ILE A 259 3.74 15.49 -2.96
N VAL A 260 4.81 15.81 -2.23
CA VAL A 260 6.17 15.30 -2.52
C VAL A 260 6.55 14.26 -1.46
N THR A 261 6.94 13.08 -1.91
CA THR A 261 7.19 11.95 -1.01
C THR A 261 8.23 10.99 -1.57
N PRO A 262 9.02 10.31 -0.72
CA PRO A 262 9.82 9.17 -1.17
C PRO A 262 8.89 7.99 -1.52
N ASP A 263 9.45 6.91 -2.05
CA ASP A 263 8.77 5.60 -2.16
C ASP A 263 8.34 5.11 -0.76
N SER A 264 7.14 5.50 -0.33
CA SER A 264 6.58 5.29 1.02
C SER A 264 5.07 5.11 0.99
N GLY A 265 4.46 4.88 2.16
CA GLY A 265 3.00 4.79 2.28
C GLY A 265 2.24 6.00 1.71
N ALA A 266 2.80 7.20 1.85
CA ALA A 266 2.20 8.45 1.35
C ALA A 266 2.04 8.45 -0.18
N LEU A 267 3.04 7.93 -0.91
CA LEU A 267 2.98 7.74 -2.36
C LEU A 267 1.76 6.91 -2.76
N HIS A 268 1.54 5.80 -2.04
CA HIS A 268 0.46 4.88 -2.38
C HIS A 268 -0.91 5.40 -1.97
N VAL A 269 -1.01 6.11 -0.83
CA VAL A 269 -2.23 6.83 -0.46
C VAL A 269 -2.59 7.84 -1.53
N ALA A 270 -1.68 8.78 -1.85
CA ALA A 270 -1.90 9.79 -2.89
C ALA A 270 -2.27 9.14 -4.23
N GLY A 271 -1.56 8.07 -4.60
CA GLY A 271 -1.80 7.31 -5.83
C GLY A 271 -3.19 6.70 -5.93
N MET A 272 -3.80 6.28 -4.81
CA MET A 272 -5.15 5.69 -4.81
C MET A 272 -6.26 6.74 -4.74
N ILE A 273 -6.03 7.85 -4.01
CA ILE A 273 -7.05 8.87 -3.79
C ILE A 273 -7.06 9.98 -4.84
N GLY A 274 -6.12 9.95 -5.79
CA GLY A 274 -6.05 10.92 -6.89
C GLY A 274 -5.32 12.23 -6.55
N THR A 275 -4.65 12.34 -5.41
CA THR A 275 -3.84 13.52 -5.08
C THR A 275 -2.60 13.55 -5.98
N PRO A 276 -2.35 14.63 -6.71
CA PRO A 276 -1.14 14.77 -7.53
C PRO A 276 0.13 14.50 -6.73
N VAL A 277 1.07 13.70 -7.26
CA VAL A 277 2.22 13.25 -6.47
C VAL A 277 3.55 13.31 -7.21
N VAL A 278 4.53 13.94 -6.59
CA VAL A 278 5.94 13.83 -6.97
C VAL A 278 6.56 12.71 -6.16
N ALA A 279 6.85 11.60 -6.83
CA ALA A 279 7.39 10.39 -6.22
C ALA A 279 8.90 10.32 -6.43
N VAL A 280 9.67 10.33 -5.33
CA VAL A 280 11.13 10.30 -5.36
C VAL A 280 11.62 8.88 -5.12
N PHE A 281 12.33 8.31 -6.09
CA PHE A 281 12.90 6.97 -6.02
C PHE A 281 14.44 7.04 -6.00
N PRO A 282 15.12 6.23 -5.15
CA PRO A 282 16.58 6.22 -5.09
C PRO A 282 17.21 5.61 -6.36
N PRO A 283 18.42 6.03 -6.75
CA PRO A 283 19.15 5.52 -7.90
C PRO A 283 19.77 4.15 -7.58
N GLN A 284 18.96 3.12 -7.49
CA GLN A 284 19.43 1.76 -7.18
C GLN A 284 19.42 0.83 -8.41
N ARG A 285 20.10 -0.31 -8.31
CA ARG A 285 20.18 -1.31 -9.40
C ARG A 285 18.83 -1.75 -9.95
N ARG A 286 17.78 -1.73 -9.12
CA ARG A 286 16.42 -2.15 -9.48
C ARG A 286 15.46 -0.97 -9.71
N TYR A 287 15.99 0.23 -9.98
CA TYR A 287 15.19 1.45 -10.15
C TYR A 287 14.00 1.27 -11.09
N ALA A 288 14.24 0.79 -12.32
CA ALA A 288 13.17 0.63 -13.32
C ALA A 288 12.08 -0.35 -12.86
N LEU A 289 12.47 -1.46 -12.24
CA LEU A 289 11.54 -2.43 -11.67
C LEU A 289 10.74 -1.84 -10.50
N GLN A 290 11.42 -1.08 -9.63
CA GLN A 290 10.76 -0.46 -8.48
C GLN A 290 9.72 0.55 -8.93
N VAL A 291 10.06 1.40 -9.90
CA VAL A 291 9.12 2.34 -10.51
C VAL A 291 7.97 1.62 -11.19
N ALA A 292 8.23 0.59 -12.00
CA ALA A 292 7.19 -0.16 -12.69
C ALA A 292 6.17 -0.78 -11.72
N ARG A 293 6.67 -1.32 -10.61
CA ARG A 293 5.81 -2.00 -9.62
C ARG A 293 5.07 -1.06 -8.68
N TRP A 294 5.65 0.08 -8.34
CA TRP A 294 5.24 0.88 -7.19
C TRP A 294 4.98 2.35 -7.52
N SER A 295 4.98 2.75 -8.81
CA SER A 295 4.53 4.09 -9.19
C SER A 295 3.10 4.37 -8.68
N PRO A 296 2.71 5.65 -8.53
CA PRO A 296 1.33 6.00 -8.17
C PRO A 296 0.33 5.40 -9.17
N TRP A 297 -0.77 4.83 -8.66
CA TRP A 297 -1.69 4.05 -9.49
C TRP A 297 -2.70 4.87 -10.28
N ALA A 298 -3.47 5.74 -9.61
CA ALA A 298 -4.61 6.45 -10.19
C ALA A 298 -4.45 7.99 -10.18
N ALA A 299 -3.38 8.51 -9.56
CA ALA A 299 -3.13 9.94 -9.47
C ALA A 299 -2.26 10.46 -10.61
N PRO A 300 -2.43 11.73 -11.03
CA PRO A 300 -1.41 12.44 -11.79
C PRO A 300 -0.07 12.41 -11.05
N HIS A 301 1.03 12.11 -11.75
CA HIS A 301 2.29 12.00 -11.04
C HIS A 301 3.52 12.34 -11.88
N ARG A 302 4.62 12.65 -11.17
CA ARG A 302 5.97 12.78 -11.72
C ARG A 302 6.91 11.89 -10.92
N ILE A 303 7.71 11.10 -11.61
CA ILE A 303 8.74 10.29 -10.99
C ILE A 303 10.06 11.06 -11.06
N VAL A 304 10.69 11.24 -9.91
CA VAL A 304 11.99 11.87 -9.79
C VAL A 304 13.01 10.85 -9.26
N ARG A 305 14.10 10.68 -10.02
CA ARG A 305 15.22 9.88 -9.55
C ARG A 305 16.09 10.71 -8.61
N ALA A 306 16.43 10.18 -7.44
CA ALA A 306 17.22 10.88 -6.43
C ALA A 306 18.73 10.81 -6.76
N ASP A 307 19.14 11.38 -7.89
CA ASP A 307 20.54 11.61 -8.28
C ASP A 307 20.85 13.12 -8.22
N ALA A 308 22.05 13.55 -8.66
CA ALA A 308 22.51 14.93 -8.52
C ALA A 308 21.43 15.95 -8.95
N GLY A 309 21.15 16.94 -8.10
CA GLY A 309 20.18 18.01 -8.34
C GLY A 309 18.71 17.61 -8.25
N TRP A 310 18.39 16.44 -7.73
CA TRP A 310 17.02 15.96 -7.61
C TRP A 310 16.07 16.88 -6.80
N PRO A 311 16.50 17.63 -5.74
CA PRO A 311 15.58 18.50 -5.02
C PRO A 311 14.99 19.62 -5.88
N ALA A 312 15.79 20.16 -6.83
CA ALA A 312 15.29 21.14 -7.79
C ALA A 312 14.27 20.50 -8.74
N ARG A 313 14.61 19.35 -9.34
CA ARG A 313 13.69 18.64 -10.24
C ARG A 313 12.39 18.23 -9.56
N ALA A 314 12.42 17.90 -8.25
CA ALA A 314 11.21 17.58 -7.51
C ALA A 314 10.33 18.81 -7.29
N ALA A 315 10.91 19.97 -7.00
CA ALA A 315 10.17 21.23 -6.89
C ALA A 315 9.56 21.64 -8.24
N ASP A 316 10.35 21.57 -9.33
CA ASP A 316 9.85 21.86 -10.70
C ASP A 316 8.72 20.90 -11.09
N ALA A 317 8.84 19.63 -10.72
CA ALA A 317 7.79 18.62 -10.94
C ALA A 317 6.51 18.92 -10.15
N ALA A 318 6.62 19.48 -8.95
CA ALA A 318 5.46 19.92 -8.16
C ALA A 318 4.74 21.10 -8.84
N VAL A 319 5.47 22.10 -9.32
CA VAL A 319 4.91 23.20 -10.12
C VAL A 319 4.14 22.66 -11.33
N ALA A 320 4.74 21.74 -12.08
CA ALA A 320 4.12 21.14 -13.25
C ALA A 320 2.88 20.26 -12.98
N LEU A 321 2.62 19.90 -11.71
CA LEU A 321 1.40 19.21 -11.31
C LEU A 321 0.32 20.17 -10.81
N LEU A 322 0.70 21.41 -10.45
CA LEU A 322 -0.21 22.45 -9.97
C LEU A 322 -0.76 23.34 -11.10
N SER A 323 -0.08 23.34 -12.27
CA SER A 323 -0.49 24.03 -13.49
C SER A 323 -1.48 23.18 -14.29
#